data_84c87252cce8a40d7da89f3135f5e067
#
_entry.id   84c87252cce8a40d7da89f3135f5e067
#
_cell.length_a   1.000
_cell.length_b   1.000
_cell.length_c   1.000
_cell.angle_alpha   90.00
_cell.angle_beta   90.00
_cell.angle_gamma   90.00
#
_symmetry.space_group_name_H-M   'P 1'
#
loop_
_entity.id
_entity.type
_entity.pdbx_description
1 polymer ?
#
loop_
_entity_poly.entity_id
_entity_poly.type
_entity_poly.pdbx_seq_one_letter_code
_entity_poly.pdbx_strand_id
1 'polypeptide(L)'
;MEYVIIVGFILFITIPLILIFYEHTSSTNDQVITSQVDMIAKKVVDSVESVYYLGEPSKTRIKVYMPTNIENVTIDNYEVVFKVKTKSGVTDISQPSSVNISGFISVTKGIHYISIESKGDYVWVST
;
A
#
# COMPACT_ATOMS: atom_id res chain seq x y z
N MET A 1 -10.36 39.01 -37.48
CA MET A 1 -10.15 39.43 -36.08
C MET A 1 -11.13 38.80 -35.11
N GLU A 2 -12.38 38.65 -35.50
CA GLU A 2 -13.39 38.03 -34.62
C GLU A 2 -13.05 36.61 -34.20
N TYR A 3 -12.52 35.81 -35.12
CA TYR A 3 -12.13 34.45 -34.85
C TYR A 3 -10.96 34.34 -33.88
N VAL A 4 -10.04 35.28 -33.90
CA VAL A 4 -8.88 35.30 -33.01
C VAL A 4 -9.32 35.49 -31.56
N ILE A 5 -10.29 36.35 -31.31
CA ILE A 5 -10.85 36.60 -29.98
C ILE A 5 -11.55 35.34 -29.45
N ILE A 6 -12.34 34.66 -30.30
CA ILE A 6 -13.05 33.44 -29.94
C ILE A 6 -12.07 32.33 -29.63
N VAL A 7 -11.07 32.10 -30.45
CA VAL A 7 -10.03 31.08 -30.24
C VAL A 7 -9.24 31.38 -28.97
N GLY A 8 -8.86 32.64 -28.75
CA GLY A 8 -8.16 33.04 -27.52
C GLY A 8 -8.98 32.80 -26.26
N PHE A 9 -10.28 33.08 -26.31
CA PHE A 9 -11.18 32.85 -25.19
C PHE A 9 -11.33 31.33 -24.87
N ILE A 10 -11.46 30.49 -25.90
CA ILE A 10 -11.55 29.05 -25.74
C ILE A 10 -10.28 28.50 -25.12
N LEU A 11 -9.11 28.93 -25.60
CA LEU A 11 -7.81 28.52 -25.03
C LEU A 11 -7.66 28.97 -23.58
N PHE A 12 -8.12 30.18 -23.26
CA PHE A 12 -8.05 30.72 -21.90
C PHE A 12 -8.84 29.91 -20.90
N ILE A 13 -9.96 29.31 -21.31
CA ILE A 13 -10.77 28.43 -20.46
C ILE A 13 -10.22 27.00 -20.45
N THR A 14 -9.77 26.50 -21.60
CA THR A 14 -9.35 25.10 -21.76
C THR A 14 -8.08 24.77 -21.00
N ILE A 15 -7.09 25.66 -21.02
CA ILE A 15 -5.78 25.42 -20.38
C ILE A 15 -5.92 25.17 -18.86
N PRO A 16 -6.61 26.02 -18.08
CA PRO A 16 -6.80 25.76 -16.65
C PRO A 16 -7.55 24.47 -16.36
N LEU A 17 -8.54 24.10 -17.18
CA LEU A 17 -9.27 22.85 -17.03
C LEU A 17 -8.39 21.63 -17.21
N ILE A 18 -7.49 21.67 -18.18
CA ILE A 18 -6.53 20.58 -18.42
C ILE A 18 -5.58 20.43 -17.23
N LEU A 19 -5.09 21.54 -16.68
CA LEU A 19 -4.21 21.51 -15.51
C LEU A 19 -4.89 20.94 -14.28
N ILE A 20 -6.12 21.34 -14.01
CA ILE A 20 -6.92 20.82 -12.88
C ILE A 20 -7.15 19.32 -13.04
N PHE A 21 -7.52 18.87 -14.23
CA PHE A 21 -7.75 17.46 -14.53
C PHE A 21 -6.48 16.63 -14.29
N TYR A 22 -5.32 17.13 -14.71
CA TYR A 22 -4.05 16.46 -14.56
C TYR A 22 -3.68 16.28 -13.07
N GLU A 23 -3.83 17.31 -12.27
CA GLU A 23 -3.57 17.25 -10.83
C GLU A 23 -4.50 16.26 -10.13
N HIS A 24 -5.77 16.28 -10.49
CA HIS A 24 -6.78 15.38 -9.90
C HIS A 24 -6.46 13.91 -10.20
N THR A 25 -6.06 13.58 -11.43
CA THR A 25 -5.70 12.21 -11.82
C THR A 25 -4.51 11.70 -11.02
N SER A 26 -3.50 12.51 -10.78
CA SER A 26 -2.32 12.16 -9.99
C SER A 26 -2.69 11.87 -8.52
N SER A 27 -3.53 12.69 -7.93
CA SER A 27 -4.01 12.53 -6.56
C SER A 27 -4.80 11.23 -6.40
N THR A 28 -5.63 10.88 -7.39
CA THR A 28 -6.39 9.63 -7.39
C THR A 28 -5.48 8.41 -7.43
N ASN A 29 -4.40 8.43 -8.21
CA ASN A 29 -3.44 7.34 -8.26
C ASN A 29 -2.78 7.09 -6.90
N ASP A 30 -2.37 8.14 -6.20
CA ASP A 30 -1.79 8.02 -4.86
C ASP A 30 -2.78 7.41 -3.86
N GLN A 31 -4.05 7.81 -3.93
CA GLN A 31 -5.10 7.26 -3.08
C GLN A 31 -5.34 5.76 -3.35
N VAL A 32 -5.33 5.36 -4.61
CA VAL A 32 -5.49 3.95 -5.00
C VAL A 32 -4.36 3.09 -4.45
N ILE A 33 -3.12 3.54 -4.61
CA ILE A 33 -1.94 2.83 -4.10
C ILE A 33 -2.00 2.73 -2.57
N THR A 34 -2.32 3.82 -1.89
CA THR A 34 -2.46 3.85 -0.43
C THR A 34 -3.53 2.87 0.06
N SER A 35 -4.67 2.83 -0.63
CA SER A 35 -5.75 1.89 -0.30
C SER A 35 -5.34 0.44 -0.52
N GLN A 36 -4.63 0.15 -1.59
CA GLN A 36 -4.11 -1.20 -1.87
C GLN A 36 -3.13 -1.66 -0.79
N VAL A 37 -2.22 -0.79 -0.38
CA VAL A 37 -1.24 -1.09 0.67
C VAL A 37 -1.94 -1.32 2.01
N ASP A 38 -2.93 -0.52 2.34
CA ASP A 38 -3.71 -0.68 3.56
C ASP A 38 -4.42 -2.05 3.59
N MET A 39 -5.00 -2.46 2.47
CA MET A 39 -5.65 -3.77 2.34
C MET A 39 -4.65 -4.92 2.49
N ILE A 40 -3.44 -4.78 1.94
CA ILE A 40 -2.38 -5.78 2.08
C ILE A 40 -1.97 -5.88 3.55
N ALA A 41 -1.76 -4.76 4.23
CA ALA A 41 -1.39 -4.72 5.64
C ALA A 41 -2.44 -5.39 6.52
N LYS A 42 -3.71 -5.09 6.30
CA LYS A 42 -4.83 -5.73 7.01
C LYS A 42 -4.87 -7.23 6.78
N LYS A 43 -4.68 -7.67 5.54
CA LYS A 43 -4.68 -9.09 5.19
C LYS A 43 -3.55 -9.83 5.90
N VAL A 44 -2.37 -9.24 5.96
CA VAL A 44 -1.22 -9.80 6.68
C VAL A 44 -1.53 -9.92 8.17
N VAL A 45 -2.02 -8.86 8.80
CA VAL A 45 -2.33 -8.84 10.23
C VAL A 45 -3.43 -9.84 10.57
N ASP A 46 -4.51 -9.88 9.78
CA ASP A 46 -5.62 -10.82 10.00
C ASP A 46 -5.14 -12.27 9.91
N SER A 47 -4.28 -12.57 8.94
CA SER A 47 -3.70 -13.90 8.78
C SER A 47 -2.76 -14.27 9.94
N VAL A 48 -1.97 -13.30 10.41
CA VAL A 48 -1.09 -13.46 11.57
C VAL A 48 -1.89 -13.80 12.82
N GLU A 49 -2.94 -13.06 13.09
CA GLU A 49 -3.80 -13.28 14.25
C GLU A 49 -4.50 -14.64 14.18
N SER A 50 -5.00 -15.02 13.00
CA SER A 50 -5.63 -16.32 12.78
C SER A 50 -4.68 -17.46 13.05
N VAL A 51 -3.46 -17.40 12.53
CA VAL A 51 -2.43 -18.42 12.73
C VAL A 51 -2.03 -18.51 14.21
N TYR A 52 -1.89 -17.39 14.87
CA TYR A 52 -1.55 -17.35 16.30
C TYR A 52 -2.62 -18.02 17.16
N TYR A 53 -3.90 -17.73 16.91
CA TYR A 53 -5.00 -18.29 17.67
C TYR A 53 -5.20 -19.79 17.41
N LEU A 54 -4.81 -20.28 16.24
CA LEU A 54 -4.80 -21.71 15.94
C LEU A 54 -3.67 -22.45 16.68
N GLY A 55 -2.64 -21.71 17.08
CA GLY A 55 -1.53 -22.26 17.86
C GLY A 55 -0.46 -22.92 17.01
N GLU A 56 0.66 -23.28 17.64
CA GLU A 56 1.78 -23.98 17.01
C GLU A 56 1.39 -25.43 16.71
N PRO A 57 1.74 -26.01 15.56
CA PRO A 57 2.56 -25.49 14.44
C PRO A 57 1.76 -24.97 13.25
N SER A 58 0.77 -24.12 13.46
CA SER A 58 -0.09 -23.58 12.40
C SER A 58 0.71 -22.74 11.41
N LYS A 59 0.43 -22.93 10.13
CA LYS A 59 1.07 -22.23 9.04
C LYS A 59 0.06 -21.94 7.94
N THR A 60 0.14 -20.77 7.35
CA THR A 60 -0.66 -20.39 6.19
C THR A 60 0.20 -19.64 5.18
N ARG A 61 -0.32 -19.55 3.96
CA ARG A 61 0.32 -18.78 2.90
C ARG A 61 -0.74 -17.91 2.26
N ILE A 62 -0.44 -16.63 2.10
CA ILE A 62 -1.32 -15.70 1.43
C ILE A 62 -0.66 -15.18 0.16
N LYS A 63 -1.48 -14.86 -0.83
CA LYS A 63 -1.05 -14.27 -2.09
C LYS A 63 -1.41 -12.81 -2.08
N VAL A 64 -0.43 -11.95 -2.31
CA VAL A 64 -0.65 -10.50 -2.39
C VAL A 64 -0.01 -9.96 -3.66
N TYR A 65 -0.60 -8.90 -4.20
CA TYR A 65 -0.01 -8.15 -5.30
C TYR A 65 0.63 -6.90 -4.73
N MET A 66 1.95 -6.83 -4.84
CA MET A 66 2.71 -5.69 -4.33
C MET A 66 2.72 -4.58 -5.39
N PRO A 67 2.13 -3.40 -5.12
CA PRO A 67 2.15 -2.29 -6.07
C PRO A 67 3.53 -1.66 -6.17
N THR A 68 3.71 -0.78 -7.16
CA THR A 68 4.90 0.07 -7.25
C THR A 68 4.89 1.10 -6.11
N ASN A 69 6.02 1.76 -5.92
CA ASN A 69 6.17 2.88 -4.97
C ASN A 69 6.19 2.47 -3.49
N ILE A 70 6.30 1.20 -3.17
CA ILE A 70 6.61 0.78 -1.80
C ILE A 70 8.11 0.86 -1.62
N GLU A 71 8.55 1.72 -0.71
CA GLU A 71 9.96 1.93 -0.44
C GLU A 71 10.51 0.88 0.52
N ASN A 72 9.76 0.57 1.56
CA ASN A 72 10.19 -0.40 2.58
C ASN A 72 9.00 -0.95 3.35
N VAL A 73 9.18 -2.14 3.92
CA VAL A 73 8.23 -2.75 4.85
C VAL A 73 8.99 -3.08 6.13
N THR A 74 8.53 -2.53 7.24
CA THR A 74 9.10 -2.80 8.56
C THR A 74 8.09 -3.58 9.38
N ILE A 75 8.52 -4.69 9.95
CA ILE A 75 7.71 -5.47 10.88
C ILE A 75 8.30 -5.27 12.27
N ASP A 76 7.57 -4.54 13.09
CA ASP A 76 7.88 -4.34 14.49
C ASP A 76 7.06 -5.31 15.33
N ASN A 77 7.35 -5.40 16.63
CA ASN A 77 6.79 -6.41 17.51
C ASN A 77 5.25 -6.54 17.44
N TYR A 78 4.53 -5.42 17.34
CA TYR A 78 3.06 -5.42 17.31
C TYR A 78 2.50 -4.58 16.17
N GLU A 79 3.27 -4.40 15.10
CA GLU A 79 2.91 -3.48 14.04
C GLU A 79 3.60 -3.84 12.73
N VAL A 80 2.87 -3.69 11.63
CA VAL A 80 3.42 -3.78 10.28
C VAL A 80 3.34 -2.40 9.66
N VAL A 81 4.47 -1.85 9.21
CA VAL A 81 4.56 -0.51 8.63
C VAL A 81 5.03 -0.61 7.19
N PHE A 82 4.24 -0.05 6.27
CA PHE A 82 4.60 0.07 4.86
C PHE A 82 4.95 1.53 4.58
N LYS A 83 6.16 1.76 4.07
CA LYS A 83 6.57 3.07 3.58
C LYS A 83 6.26 3.18 2.11
N VAL A 84 5.35 4.08 1.77
CA VAL A 84 4.88 4.30 0.39
C VAL A 84 5.38 5.65 -0.09
N LYS A 85 5.98 5.65 -1.27
CA LYS A 85 6.43 6.88 -1.90
C LYS A 85 5.29 7.49 -2.71
N THR A 86 4.89 8.70 -2.35
CA THR A 86 3.86 9.47 -3.05
C THR A 86 4.47 10.75 -3.63
N LYS A 87 3.68 11.51 -4.38
CA LYS A 87 4.12 12.80 -4.93
C LYS A 87 4.47 13.81 -3.85
N SER A 88 3.78 13.76 -2.72
CA SER A 88 4.01 14.67 -1.59
C SER A 88 5.11 14.19 -0.64
N GLY A 89 5.75 13.06 -0.92
CA GLY A 89 6.80 12.48 -0.09
C GLY A 89 6.53 11.04 0.30
N VAL A 90 7.11 10.60 1.41
CA VAL A 90 6.93 9.24 1.92
C VAL A 90 5.82 9.22 2.96
N THR A 91 4.87 8.33 2.78
CA THR A 91 3.74 8.13 3.70
C THR A 91 3.90 6.77 4.37
N ASP A 92 3.76 6.73 5.70
CA ASP A 92 3.79 5.48 6.45
C ASP A 92 2.36 4.98 6.64
N ILE A 93 2.11 3.73 6.24
CA ILE A 93 0.84 3.06 6.46
C ILE A 93 1.12 1.95 7.46
N SER A 94 0.59 2.10 8.67
CA SER A 94 0.78 1.12 9.72
C SER A 94 -0.51 0.40 10.06
N GLN A 95 -0.39 -0.88 10.38
CA GLN A 95 -1.50 -1.68 10.84
C GLN A 95 -1.08 -2.36 12.14
N PRO A 96 -1.76 -2.06 13.24
CA PRO A 96 -1.43 -2.67 14.53
C PRO A 96 -1.88 -4.12 14.59
N SER A 97 -1.14 -4.93 15.34
CA SER A 97 -1.48 -6.31 15.61
C SER A 97 -1.57 -6.54 17.11
N SER A 98 -2.47 -7.39 17.54
CA SER A 98 -2.56 -7.82 18.95
C SER A 98 -1.52 -8.90 19.28
N VAL A 99 -0.81 -9.40 18.27
CA VAL A 99 0.13 -10.50 18.36
C VAL A 99 1.54 -10.01 18.03
N ASN A 100 2.54 -10.55 18.69
CA ASN A 100 3.93 -10.28 18.37
C ASN A 100 4.28 -10.88 17.01
N ILE A 101 4.81 -10.06 16.10
CA ILE A 101 5.15 -10.43 14.73
C ILE A 101 6.64 -10.21 14.51
N SER A 102 7.27 -11.15 13.79
CA SER A 102 8.66 -11.01 13.36
C SER A 102 8.80 -11.50 11.93
N GLY A 103 9.78 -10.99 11.20
CA GLY A 103 10.06 -11.42 9.84
C GLY A 103 10.29 -10.29 8.87
N PHE A 104 10.12 -10.57 7.59
CA PHE A 104 10.34 -9.59 6.52
C PHE A 104 9.40 -9.85 5.35
N ILE A 105 9.12 -8.81 4.58
CA ILE A 105 8.32 -8.88 3.36
C ILE A 105 9.10 -8.17 2.25
N SER A 106 9.23 -8.82 1.09
CA SER A 106 9.88 -8.24 -0.08
C SER A 106 9.03 -7.12 -0.66
N VAL A 107 9.68 -6.03 -1.10
CA VAL A 107 9.02 -4.85 -1.66
C VAL A 107 9.00 -4.82 -3.18
N THR A 108 9.53 -5.84 -3.84
CA THR A 108 9.52 -5.89 -5.31
C THR A 108 8.10 -5.94 -5.84
N LYS A 109 7.86 -5.21 -6.94
CA LYS A 109 6.57 -5.20 -7.62
C LYS A 109 6.20 -6.60 -8.11
N GLY A 110 4.94 -6.95 -7.96
CA GLY A 110 4.39 -8.19 -8.50
C GLY A 110 3.68 -9.04 -7.46
N ILE A 111 3.44 -10.29 -7.84
CA ILE A 111 2.75 -11.24 -6.98
C ILE A 111 3.75 -11.86 -6.01
N HIS A 112 3.41 -11.80 -4.72
CA HIS A 112 4.21 -12.41 -3.66
C HIS A 112 3.36 -13.38 -2.85
N TYR A 113 3.96 -14.51 -2.49
CA TYR A 113 3.37 -15.48 -1.57
C TYR A 113 4.02 -15.26 -0.21
N ILE A 114 3.23 -14.81 0.75
CA ILE A 114 3.69 -14.55 2.10
C ILE A 114 3.37 -15.76 2.97
N SER A 115 4.41 -16.37 3.53
CA SER A 115 4.27 -17.49 4.47
C SER A 115 4.17 -16.96 5.89
N ILE A 116 3.17 -17.43 6.62
CA ILE A 116 2.89 -16.99 7.99
C ILE A 116 2.81 -18.24 8.85
N GLU A 117 3.68 -18.32 9.86
CA GLU A 117 3.83 -19.49 10.71
C GLU A 117 3.84 -19.10 12.18
N SER A 118 3.05 -19.79 13.00
CA SER A 118 3.07 -19.59 14.43
C SER A 118 4.29 -20.28 15.05
N LYS A 119 5.07 -19.53 15.84
CA LYS A 119 6.23 -20.04 16.58
C LYS A 119 5.95 -20.17 18.10
N GLY A 120 4.68 -20.06 18.50
CA GLY A 120 4.29 -20.08 19.89
C GLY A 120 4.14 -18.68 20.47
N ASP A 121 5.24 -18.07 20.85
CA ASP A 121 5.23 -16.70 21.45
C ASP A 121 5.06 -15.59 20.42
N TYR A 122 5.39 -15.86 19.16
CA TYR A 122 5.31 -14.90 18.07
C TYR A 122 4.95 -15.59 16.76
N VAL A 123 4.66 -14.80 15.74
CA VAL A 123 4.37 -15.29 14.39
C VAL A 123 5.48 -14.85 13.44
N TRP A 124 6.01 -15.78 12.69
CA TRP A 124 7.05 -15.51 11.69
C TRP A 124 6.41 -15.27 10.32
N VAL A 125 6.77 -14.15 9.70
CA VAL A 125 6.29 -13.75 8.36
C VAL A 125 7.47 -13.67 7.41
N SER A 126 7.36 -14.31 6.26
CA SER A 126 8.42 -14.26 5.24
C SER A 126 7.83 -14.38 3.83
N THR A 127 8.53 -13.81 2.86
CA THR A 127 8.18 -13.94 1.43
C THR A 127 9.04 -15.00 0.74
#